data_187e408a55277ed9d145b492be3bbe47
#
_entry.id   187e408a55277ed9d145b492be3bbe47
#
_cell.length_a   1.000
_cell.length_b   1.000
_cell.length_c   1.000
_cell.angle_alpha   90.00
_cell.angle_beta   90.00
_cell.angle_gamma   90.00
#
_symmetry.space_group_name_H-M   'P 1'
#
loop_
_entity.id
_entity.type
_entity.pdbx_description
1 polymer ?
#
loop_
_entity_poly.entity_id
_entity_poly.type
_entity_poly.pdbx_seq_one_letter_code
_entity_poly.pdbx_strand_id
1 'polypeptide(L)' 'MSKTTTLRRKQIEQIVATRHIVHVQALAKELLVSCETIRKDLAFLEEKGVLYLS' A
#
# COMPACT_ATOMS: atom_id res chain seq x y z
N MET A 1 16.12 -0.35 3.36
CA MET A 1 14.79 -0.96 3.23
C MET A 1 14.89 -2.41 2.87
N SER A 2 14.02 -3.24 3.38
CA SER A 2 14.05 -4.67 3.02
C SER A 2 13.45 -4.86 1.64
N LYS A 3 13.90 -5.92 0.97
CA LYS A 3 13.39 -6.32 -0.34
C LYS A 3 11.88 -6.58 -0.28
N THR A 4 11.42 -7.19 0.81
CA THR A 4 10.01 -7.50 1.03
C THR A 4 9.16 -6.23 1.09
N THR A 5 9.64 -5.21 1.80
CA THR A 5 8.94 -3.94 1.91
C THR A 5 8.80 -3.27 0.54
N THR A 6 9.87 -3.27 -0.25
CA THR A 6 9.85 -2.68 -1.59
C THR A 6 8.85 -3.39 -2.50
N LEU A 7 8.84 -4.71 -2.49
CA LEU A 7 7.89 -5.50 -3.28
C LEU A 7 6.45 -5.24 -2.85
N ARG A 8 6.20 -5.20 -1.54
CA ARG A 8 4.86 -4.93 -1.02
C ARG A 8 4.35 -3.57 -1.47
N ARG A 9 5.18 -2.54 -1.39
CA ARG A 9 4.80 -1.20 -1.81
C ARG A 9 4.48 -1.13 -3.30
N LYS A 10 5.23 -1.85 -4.11
CA LYS A 10 4.92 -1.95 -5.55
C LYS A 10 3.58 -2.64 -5.80
N GLN A 11 3.28 -3.69 -5.04
CA GLN A 11 2.00 -4.37 -5.14
C GLN A 11 0.84 -3.45 -4.77
N ILE A 12 0.99 -2.70 -3.68
CA ILE A 12 -0.03 -1.74 -3.26
C ILE A 12 -0.25 -0.68 -4.34
N GLU A 13 0.83 -0.15 -4.90
CA GLU A 13 0.75 0.84 -5.96
C GLU A 13 -0.05 0.33 -7.16
N GLN A 14 0.22 -0.90 -7.58
CA GLN A 14 -0.50 -1.51 -8.70
C GLN A 14 -1.97 -1.75 -8.38
N ILE A 15 -2.26 -2.18 -7.16
CA ILE A 15 -3.64 -2.42 -6.74
C ILE A 15 -4.43 -1.12 -6.75
N VAL A 16 -3.86 -0.05 -6.21
CA VAL A 16 -4.50 1.25 -6.18
C VAL A 16 -4.72 1.78 -7.59
N ALA A 17 -3.73 1.63 -8.46
CA ALA A 17 -3.84 2.09 -9.84
C ALA A 17 -4.93 1.33 -10.62
N THR A 18 -5.13 0.05 -10.30
CA THR A 18 -6.10 -0.80 -10.99
C THR A 18 -7.51 -0.63 -10.44
N ARG A 19 -7.64 -0.60 -9.11
CA ARG A 19 -8.95 -0.61 -8.45
C ARG A 19 -9.48 0.78 -8.11
N HIS A 20 -8.60 1.77 -7.98
CA HIS A 20 -8.89 3.17 -7.60
C HIS A 20 -9.41 3.32 -6.18
N ILE A 21 -10.21 2.40 -5.68
CA ILE A 21 -10.73 2.40 -4.32
C ILE A 21 -10.22 1.16 -3.61
N VAL A 22 -9.56 1.34 -2.47
CA VAL A 22 -9.03 0.23 -1.68
C VAL A 22 -9.31 0.47 -0.20
N HIS A 23 -9.43 -0.62 0.53
CA HIS A 23 -9.62 -0.57 1.99
C HIS A 23 -8.39 -1.15 2.67
N VAL A 24 -7.93 -0.47 3.72
CA VAL A 24 -6.74 -0.89 4.46
C VAL A 24 -6.86 -2.32 4.96
N GLN A 25 -8.02 -2.67 5.51
CA GLN A 25 -8.24 -4.02 6.02
C GLN A 25 -8.15 -5.08 4.93
N ALA A 26 -8.71 -4.80 3.76
CA ALA A 26 -8.67 -5.72 2.64
C ALA A 26 -7.23 -5.92 2.16
N LEU A 27 -6.49 -4.83 2.02
CA LEU A 27 -5.08 -4.91 1.62
C LEU A 27 -4.26 -5.69 2.63
N ALA A 28 -4.49 -5.46 3.92
CA ALA A 28 -3.77 -6.16 4.97
C ALA A 28 -3.98 -7.67 4.86
N LYS A 29 -5.21 -8.09 4.60
CA LYS A 29 -5.52 -9.50 4.43
C LYS A 29 -4.89 -10.08 3.16
N GLU A 30 -4.98 -9.37 2.06
CA GLU A 30 -4.41 -9.82 0.78
C GLU A 30 -2.91 -9.99 0.87
N LEU A 31 -2.23 -9.07 1.55
CA LEU A 31 -0.78 -9.05 1.63
C LEU A 31 -0.23 -9.72 2.89
N LEU A 32 -1.12 -10.23 3.74
CA LEU A 32 -0.77 -10.96 4.96
C LEU A 32 0.10 -10.13 5.91
N VAL A 33 -0.29 -8.88 6.11
CA VAL A 33 0.38 -7.95 7.03
C VAL A 33 -0.66 -7.24 7.88
N SER A 34 -0.21 -6.49 8.88
CA SER A 34 -1.12 -5.73 9.73
C SER A 34 -1.64 -4.47 9.03
N CYS A 35 -2.78 -3.97 9.49
CA CYS A 35 -3.33 -2.72 8.98
C CYS A 35 -2.38 -1.55 9.21
N GLU A 36 -1.67 -1.56 10.34
CA GLU A 36 -0.68 -0.53 10.63
C GLU A 36 0.43 -0.50 9.59
N THR A 37 0.90 -1.67 9.17
CA THR A 37 1.91 -1.79 8.12
C THR A 37 1.40 -1.18 6.81
N ILE A 38 0.15 -1.48 6.45
CA ILE A 38 -0.46 -0.92 5.23
C ILE A 38 -0.56 0.60 5.32
N ARG A 39 -0.98 1.13 6.47
CA ARG A 39 -1.08 2.58 6.64
C ARG A 39 0.27 3.27 6.47
N LYS A 40 1.33 2.67 6.99
CA LYS A 40 2.68 3.21 6.84
C LYS A 40 3.12 3.20 5.38
N ASP A 41 2.82 2.11 4.68
CA ASP A 41 3.17 2.00 3.26
C ASP A 41 2.39 3.01 2.42
N LEU A 42 1.11 3.17 2.69
CA LEU A 42 0.29 4.16 1.97
C LEU A 42 0.78 5.58 2.21
N ALA A 43 1.14 5.91 3.46
CA ALA A 43 1.69 7.22 3.78
C ALA A 43 3.00 7.46 3.04
N PHE A 44 3.85 6.46 2.95
CA PHE A 44 5.10 6.53 2.22
C PHE A 44 4.85 6.82 0.74
N LEU A 45 3.92 6.10 0.14
CA LEU A 45 3.62 6.26 -1.29
C LEU A 45 2.97 7.61 -1.58
N GLU A 46 2.11 8.09 -0.68
CA GLU A 46 1.52 9.42 -0.81
C GLU A 46 2.60 10.50 -0.74
N GLU A 47 3.53 10.36 0.19
CA GLU A 47 4.62 11.31 0.38
C GLU A 47 5.54 11.38 -0.85
N LYS A 48 5.69 10.26 -1.54
CA LYS A 48 6.48 10.20 -2.77
C LYS A 48 5.70 10.70 -4.00
N GLY A 49 4.44 11.05 -3.84
CA GLY A 49 3.60 11.49 -4.93
C GLY A 49 3.14 10.37 -5.86
N VAL A 50 3.25 9.13 -5.41
CA VAL A 50 2.87 7.97 -6.21
C VAL A 50 1.36 7.78 -6.21
N LEU A 51 0.70 8.12 -5.11
CA LEU A 51 -0.76 8.04 -5.02
C LEU A 51 -1.32 9.17 -4.17
N TYR A 52 -2.61 9.40 -4.31
CA TYR A 52 -3.32 10.44 -3.60
C TYR A 52 -4.33 9.80 -2.66
N LEU A 53 -4.25 10.14 -1.38
CA LEU A 53 -5.23 9.74 -0.39
C LEU A 53 -6.14 10.94 -0.12
N SER A 54 -7.39 10.73 -0.31
CA SER A 54 -8.40 11.77 -0.05
C SER A 54 -9.04 11.58 1.32
#